data_5b25117d4f909414d053b752184d51cb
#
_entry.id   5b25117d4f909414d053b752184d51cb
#
_cell.length_a   1.000
_cell.length_b   1.000
_cell.length_c   1.000
_cell.angle_alpha   90.00
_cell.angle_beta   90.00
_cell.angle_gamma   90.00
#
_symmetry.space_group_name_H-M   'P 1'
#
loop_
_entity.id
_entity.type
_entity.pdbx_description
1 polymer ?
#
loop_
_entity_poly.entity_id
_entity_poly.type
_entity_poly.pdbx_seq_one_letter_code
_entity_poly.pdbx_strand_id
1 'polypeptide(L)'
;MNIRVIFISIFLFSQGLIAQELLTPDKAVSLALENNYGIKFVNTQVEIANNNTSILNSGYLPTLTGNAGASFDKQDSEGKLANGETREANGAETRRYNASVNLNYTLFDGLGRMYDYKQLKVRSQLTELQARETIENTILQLFTIYYSVAELEENTNAISQTFAISKDRLTRAQYQFDYGQSTKLASLNAEVDINNDSIALMNSKQQLKNFKRDLNLVLGNTLNEDFDVDTQISFSNLMNKDELLQKTKLYNSALQQLDKNIEINNLIIKSEKSGYLPTVGLTGSYGWNETSNNSPLAFVLQNTSSGFSGGLNLRWDLFDGGSTLTRVKNAKLNSEALNIQKEEFIVTLERDFNNAWDDYQNKLNIFRLQEENIKTSQNNFDRTQEKFKLGQSNSIEFRQAQINLLNAELTRNQAKYDAKISELQLLKISGEILNVKF
;
A
#
# COMPACT_ATOMS: atom_id res chain seq x y z
N MET A 1 -45.33 -39.85 52.84
CA MET A 1 -43.90 -40.08 53.04
C MET A 1 -43.17 -39.52 51.83
N ASN A 2 -42.74 -38.24 51.94
CA ASN A 2 -42.24 -37.46 50.84
C ASN A 2 -40.72 -37.52 50.78
N ILE A 3 -40.19 -38.11 49.69
CA ILE A 3 -38.72 -38.11 49.39
C ILE A 3 -38.44 -36.87 48.55
N ARG A 4 -37.76 -35.85 49.10
CA ARG A 4 -37.22 -34.70 48.39
C ARG A 4 -35.88 -35.13 47.74
N VAL A 5 -35.86 -35.16 46.41
CA VAL A 5 -34.66 -35.29 45.61
C VAL A 5 -33.98 -33.92 45.53
N ILE A 6 -32.80 -33.80 46.11
CA ILE A 6 -31.95 -32.63 45.98
C ILE A 6 -31.12 -32.77 44.71
N PHE A 7 -31.42 -31.96 43.68
CA PHE A 7 -30.58 -31.79 42.49
C PHE A 7 -29.42 -30.90 42.83
N ILE A 8 -28.23 -31.45 42.98
CA ILE A 8 -26.97 -30.68 43.03
C ILE A 8 -26.54 -30.41 41.61
N SER A 9 -26.81 -29.21 41.10
CA SER A 9 -26.25 -28.68 39.85
C SER A 9 -24.78 -28.41 40.03
N ILE A 10 -23.92 -29.31 39.56
CA ILE A 10 -22.50 -29.05 39.39
C ILE A 10 -22.32 -28.12 38.20
N PHE A 11 -22.16 -26.83 38.48
CA PHE A 11 -21.77 -25.82 37.49
C PHE A 11 -20.28 -26.04 37.19
N LEU A 12 -19.99 -26.84 36.17
CA LEU A 12 -18.64 -26.94 35.58
C LEU A 12 -18.32 -25.58 34.96
N PHE A 13 -17.63 -24.73 35.71
CA PHE A 13 -16.94 -23.57 35.21
C PHE A 13 -15.80 -24.09 34.33
N SER A 14 -16.07 -24.27 33.01
CA SER A 14 -15.02 -24.39 32.03
C SER A 14 -14.31 -23.04 31.97
N GLN A 15 -13.28 -22.88 32.77
CA GLN A 15 -12.25 -21.87 32.51
C GLN A 15 -11.67 -22.22 31.15
N GLY A 16 -12.13 -21.56 30.11
CA GLY A 16 -11.44 -21.53 28.83
C GLY A 16 -10.03 -21.08 29.14
N LEU A 17 -9.08 -22.00 29.11
CA LEU A 17 -7.67 -21.66 28.93
C LEU A 17 -7.64 -20.78 27.70
N ILE A 18 -7.49 -19.48 27.89
CA ILE A 18 -7.13 -18.55 26.82
C ILE A 18 -5.69 -18.99 26.49
N ALA A 19 -5.58 -19.99 25.61
CA ALA A 19 -4.30 -20.31 25.00
C ALA A 19 -3.89 -19.04 24.27
N GLN A 20 -2.75 -18.48 24.61
CA GLN A 20 -2.15 -17.39 23.85
C GLN A 20 -2.13 -17.79 22.39
N GLU A 21 -2.74 -16.98 21.54
CA GLU A 21 -2.88 -17.31 20.12
C GLU A 21 -1.50 -17.17 19.47
N LEU A 22 -0.94 -18.29 19.03
CA LEU A 22 0.32 -18.29 18.27
C LEU A 22 0.04 -17.77 16.87
N LEU A 23 0.59 -16.63 16.55
CA LEU A 23 0.52 -16.05 15.22
C LEU A 23 1.62 -16.64 14.34
N THR A 24 1.24 -17.52 13.41
CA THR A 24 2.18 -18.05 12.41
C THR A 24 2.36 -17.05 11.25
N PRO A 25 3.48 -17.14 10.49
CA PRO A 25 3.71 -16.30 9.32
C PRO A 25 2.58 -16.36 8.28
N ASP A 26 2.10 -17.57 7.95
CA ASP A 26 1.00 -17.75 6.97
C ASP A 26 -0.31 -17.10 7.45
N LYS A 27 -0.62 -17.20 8.75
CA LYS A 27 -1.79 -16.55 9.33
C LYS A 27 -1.64 -15.02 9.31
N ALA A 28 -0.45 -14.51 9.59
CA ALA A 28 -0.16 -13.08 9.52
C ALA A 28 -0.36 -12.53 8.10
N VAL A 29 0.13 -13.25 7.07
CA VAL A 29 -0.10 -12.89 5.66
C VAL A 29 -1.59 -12.88 5.32
N SER A 30 -2.33 -13.92 5.70
CA SER A 30 -3.77 -14.00 5.43
C SER A 30 -4.53 -12.83 6.06
N LEU A 31 -4.27 -12.53 7.34
CA LEU A 31 -4.89 -11.40 8.04
C LEU A 31 -4.53 -10.05 7.40
N ALA A 32 -3.28 -9.85 7.00
CA ALA A 32 -2.85 -8.62 6.36
C ALA A 32 -3.52 -8.43 4.99
N LEU A 33 -3.57 -9.48 4.15
CA LEU A 33 -4.23 -9.43 2.84
C LEU A 33 -5.72 -9.11 2.94
N GLU A 34 -6.39 -9.61 3.97
CA GLU A 34 -7.82 -9.39 4.19
C GLU A 34 -8.11 -8.04 4.84
N ASN A 35 -7.30 -7.59 5.80
CA ASN A 35 -7.68 -6.53 6.71
C ASN A 35 -6.85 -5.25 6.61
N ASN A 36 -5.65 -5.31 6.01
CA ASN A 36 -4.78 -4.12 5.91
C ASN A 36 -5.45 -2.99 5.13
N TYR A 37 -5.45 -1.80 5.70
CA TYR A 37 -6.10 -0.63 5.11
C TYR A 37 -5.47 -0.18 3.79
N GLY A 38 -4.14 -0.30 3.65
CA GLY A 38 -3.43 0.02 2.41
C GLY A 38 -3.83 -0.91 1.27
N ILE A 39 -3.96 -2.21 1.54
CA ILE A 39 -4.41 -3.22 0.56
C ILE A 39 -5.88 -2.99 0.18
N LYS A 40 -6.76 -2.72 1.15
CA LYS A 40 -8.17 -2.38 0.87
C LYS A 40 -8.27 -1.14 -0.01
N PHE A 41 -7.47 -0.12 0.27
CA PHE A 41 -7.44 1.11 -0.52
C PHE A 41 -7.02 0.85 -1.97
N VAL A 42 -5.91 0.13 -2.22
CA VAL A 42 -5.46 -0.11 -3.59
C VAL A 42 -6.39 -1.03 -4.36
N ASN A 43 -7.04 -2.00 -3.71
CA ASN A 43 -8.07 -2.82 -4.34
C ASN A 43 -9.25 -1.96 -4.82
N THR A 44 -9.67 -0.97 -4.03
CA THR A 44 -10.70 -0.01 -4.45
C THR A 44 -10.24 0.83 -5.66
N GLN A 45 -8.95 1.21 -5.72
CA GLN A 45 -8.40 1.91 -6.89
C GLN A 45 -8.41 1.03 -8.16
N VAL A 46 -8.13 -0.27 -8.01
CA VAL A 46 -8.24 -1.24 -9.12
C VAL A 46 -9.70 -1.35 -9.59
N GLU A 47 -10.67 -1.40 -8.70
CA GLU A 47 -12.10 -1.42 -9.07
C GLU A 47 -12.50 -0.14 -9.82
N ILE A 48 -12.06 1.04 -9.37
CA ILE A 48 -12.29 2.31 -10.07
C ILE A 48 -11.66 2.27 -11.47
N ALA A 49 -10.42 1.79 -11.58
CA ALA A 49 -9.74 1.68 -12.86
C ALA A 49 -10.45 0.71 -13.81
N ASN A 50 -10.95 -0.41 -13.31
CA ASN A 50 -11.75 -1.38 -14.06
C ASN A 50 -13.09 -0.80 -14.52
N ASN A 51 -13.80 -0.05 -13.64
CA ASN A 51 -15.03 0.64 -14.01
C ASN A 51 -14.80 1.64 -15.16
N ASN A 52 -13.64 2.31 -15.17
CA ASN A 52 -13.26 3.23 -16.23
C ASN A 52 -13.03 2.52 -17.58
N THR A 53 -12.79 1.19 -17.60
CA THR A 53 -12.69 0.42 -18.86
C THR A 53 -14.03 0.05 -19.47
N SER A 54 -15.14 0.40 -18.84
CA SER A 54 -16.48 0.13 -19.36
C SER A 54 -16.71 0.85 -20.68
N ILE A 55 -17.48 0.21 -21.59
CA ILE A 55 -17.95 0.84 -22.82
C ILE A 55 -18.75 2.12 -22.56
N LEU A 56 -19.38 2.22 -21.38
CA LEU A 56 -20.13 3.40 -20.95
C LEU A 56 -19.25 4.64 -20.79
N ASN A 57 -17.96 4.45 -20.49
CA ASN A 57 -16.97 5.52 -20.34
C ASN A 57 -16.07 5.71 -21.59
N SER A 58 -16.34 4.95 -22.67
CA SER A 58 -15.51 4.94 -23.87
C SER A 58 -15.70 6.15 -24.79
N GLY A 59 -16.76 6.93 -24.60
CA GLY A 59 -17.19 7.97 -25.54
C GLY A 59 -17.82 7.42 -26.83
N TYR A 60 -18.06 6.11 -26.94
CA TYR A 60 -18.70 5.50 -28.10
C TYR A 60 -20.22 5.64 -28.13
N LEU A 61 -20.83 5.89 -26.97
CA LEU A 61 -22.27 6.01 -26.87
C LEU A 61 -22.74 7.44 -27.17
N PRO A 62 -23.95 7.61 -27.73
CA PRO A 62 -24.53 8.93 -27.91
C PRO A 62 -24.85 9.57 -26.55
N THR A 63 -24.81 10.90 -26.51
CA THR A 63 -25.27 11.67 -25.37
C THR A 63 -26.68 12.21 -25.66
N LEU A 64 -27.55 12.13 -24.66
CA LEU A 64 -28.89 12.70 -24.67
C LEU A 64 -28.99 13.74 -23.56
N THR A 65 -29.28 15.01 -23.93
CA THR A 65 -29.34 16.12 -22.98
C THR A 65 -30.69 16.81 -23.06
N GLY A 66 -31.33 17.06 -21.91
CA GLY A 66 -32.53 17.88 -21.80
C GLY A 66 -32.16 19.31 -21.39
N ASN A 67 -32.68 20.29 -22.09
CA ASN A 67 -32.53 21.70 -21.76
C ASN A 67 -33.89 22.34 -21.64
N ALA A 68 -34.05 23.24 -20.65
CA ALA A 68 -35.24 24.08 -20.51
C ALA A 68 -34.78 25.48 -20.08
N GLY A 69 -35.47 26.48 -20.59
CA GLY A 69 -35.16 27.88 -20.30
C GLY A 69 -36.42 28.74 -20.28
N ALA A 70 -36.38 29.79 -19.45
CA ALA A 70 -37.37 30.86 -19.43
C ALA A 70 -36.59 32.19 -19.41
N SER A 71 -36.94 33.11 -20.30
CA SER A 71 -36.38 34.46 -20.30
C SER A 71 -37.48 35.51 -20.32
N PHE A 72 -37.21 36.61 -19.66
CA PHE A 72 -38.07 37.79 -19.66
C PHE A 72 -37.17 38.99 -20.03
N ASP A 73 -37.55 39.65 -21.10
CA ASP A 73 -36.85 40.87 -21.59
C ASP A 73 -37.84 42.02 -21.57
N LYS A 74 -37.42 43.16 -21.07
CA LYS A 74 -38.16 44.44 -21.14
C LYS A 74 -37.26 45.48 -21.75
N GLN A 75 -37.70 46.04 -22.87
CA GLN A 75 -36.90 46.98 -23.64
C GLN A 75 -37.75 48.07 -24.28
N ASP A 76 -37.12 49.25 -24.46
CA ASP A 76 -37.62 50.31 -25.30
C ASP A 76 -37.08 50.16 -26.69
N SER A 77 -37.92 50.27 -27.69
CA SER A 77 -37.46 50.16 -29.10
C SER A 77 -38.17 51.16 -29.98
N GLU A 78 -37.47 51.73 -30.93
CA GLU A 78 -38.00 52.61 -31.99
C GLU A 78 -37.76 51.90 -33.33
N GLY A 79 -38.79 51.83 -34.16
CA GLY A 79 -38.72 51.25 -35.47
C GLY A 79 -39.23 52.19 -36.55
N LYS A 80 -38.41 52.44 -37.58
CA LYS A 80 -38.84 53.23 -38.75
C LYS A 80 -39.33 52.27 -39.84
N LEU A 81 -40.60 52.39 -40.21
CA LEU A 81 -41.26 51.61 -41.24
C LEU A 81 -40.80 52.04 -42.66
N ALA A 82 -41.01 51.14 -43.65
CA ALA A 82 -40.64 51.42 -45.06
C ALA A 82 -41.37 52.59 -45.68
N ASN A 83 -42.55 52.95 -45.11
CA ASN A 83 -43.32 54.13 -45.51
C ASN A 83 -42.86 55.45 -44.90
N GLY A 84 -41.77 55.42 -44.07
CA GLY A 84 -41.20 56.57 -43.38
C GLY A 84 -41.78 56.86 -42.00
N GLU A 85 -42.83 56.18 -41.58
CA GLU A 85 -43.44 56.31 -40.24
C GLU A 85 -42.52 55.74 -39.17
N THR A 86 -42.34 56.50 -38.07
CA THR A 86 -41.61 56.05 -36.88
C THR A 86 -42.62 55.53 -35.86
N ARG A 87 -42.41 54.36 -35.32
CA ARG A 87 -43.20 53.77 -34.26
C ARG A 87 -42.32 53.48 -33.08
N GLU A 88 -42.74 53.85 -31.91
CA GLU A 88 -42.06 53.61 -30.63
C GLU A 88 -42.78 52.54 -29.83
N ALA A 89 -42.00 51.72 -29.13
CA ALA A 89 -42.50 50.73 -28.16
C ALA A 89 -41.69 50.91 -26.86
N ASN A 90 -42.28 51.57 -25.89
CA ASN A 90 -41.69 51.83 -24.59
C ASN A 90 -42.11 50.73 -23.61
N GLY A 91 -41.13 50.10 -22.95
CA GLY A 91 -41.36 49.02 -21.98
C GLY A 91 -41.94 47.76 -22.58
N ALA A 92 -41.65 47.43 -23.85
CA ALA A 92 -42.09 46.21 -24.48
C ALA A 92 -41.51 44.99 -23.78
N GLU A 93 -42.40 44.04 -23.40
CA GLU A 93 -42.07 42.83 -22.66
C GLU A 93 -42.10 41.65 -23.60
N THR A 94 -41.01 40.87 -23.62
CA THR A 94 -40.93 39.62 -24.32
C THR A 94 -40.65 38.48 -23.32
N ARG A 95 -41.50 37.47 -23.34
CA ARG A 95 -41.35 36.26 -22.55
C ARG A 95 -41.09 35.12 -23.51
N ARG A 96 -40.02 34.36 -23.21
CA ARG A 96 -39.68 33.16 -23.98
C ARG A 96 -39.55 31.96 -23.08
N TYR A 97 -40.16 30.88 -23.46
CA TYR A 97 -40.06 29.59 -22.82
C TYR A 97 -39.55 28.61 -23.89
N ASN A 98 -38.58 27.79 -23.52
CA ASN A 98 -38.05 26.77 -24.41
C ASN A 98 -37.78 25.48 -23.65
N ALA A 99 -38.01 24.36 -24.29
CA ALA A 99 -37.61 23.04 -23.82
C ALA A 99 -37.11 22.22 -25.01
N SER A 100 -36.02 21.49 -24.83
CA SER A 100 -35.48 20.63 -25.89
C SER A 100 -34.80 19.38 -25.34
N VAL A 101 -34.86 18.32 -26.14
CA VAL A 101 -34.05 17.12 -25.93
C VAL A 101 -33.08 17.01 -27.13
N ASN A 102 -31.78 16.93 -26.85
CA ASN A 102 -30.75 16.94 -27.87
C ASN A 102 -29.96 15.63 -27.82
N LEU A 103 -29.80 14.98 -28.95
CA LEU A 103 -28.95 13.81 -29.19
C LEU A 103 -27.65 14.28 -29.88
N ASN A 104 -26.51 13.92 -29.32
CA ASN A 104 -25.21 14.12 -29.95
C ASN A 104 -24.50 12.76 -30.05
N TYR A 105 -24.05 12.41 -31.23
CA TYR A 105 -23.34 11.17 -31.48
C TYR A 105 -22.19 11.39 -32.46
N THR A 106 -20.97 11.12 -32.00
CA THR A 106 -19.80 11.16 -32.87
C THR A 106 -19.70 9.84 -33.66
N LEU A 107 -19.85 9.89 -34.97
CA LEU A 107 -19.76 8.72 -35.84
C LEU A 107 -18.31 8.35 -36.14
N PHE A 108 -17.46 9.36 -36.40
CA PHE A 108 -16.03 9.21 -36.68
C PHE A 108 -15.25 10.38 -36.13
N ASP A 109 -14.05 10.13 -35.57
CA ASP A 109 -13.17 11.13 -34.98
C ASP A 109 -11.69 10.85 -35.29
N GLY A 110 -11.40 10.30 -36.44
CA GLY A 110 -10.03 9.91 -36.79
C GLY A 110 -9.47 8.73 -35.98
N LEU A 111 -10.34 7.92 -35.35
CA LEU A 111 -9.99 6.81 -34.45
C LEU A 111 -9.45 7.25 -33.08
N GLY A 112 -9.54 8.53 -32.74
CA GLY A 112 -9.07 9.05 -31.44
C GLY A 112 -9.66 8.28 -30.26
N ARG A 113 -10.99 8.21 -30.17
CA ARG A 113 -11.72 7.46 -29.11
C ARG A 113 -11.31 5.99 -29.01
N MET A 114 -10.98 5.36 -30.17
CA MET A 114 -10.53 3.97 -30.13
C MET A 114 -9.20 3.83 -29.38
N TYR A 115 -8.26 4.74 -29.64
CA TYR A 115 -6.97 4.72 -28.94
C TYR A 115 -7.11 5.15 -27.49
N ASP A 116 -7.97 6.13 -27.19
CA ASP A 116 -8.27 6.56 -25.81
C ASP A 116 -8.91 5.43 -25.01
N TYR A 117 -9.85 4.68 -25.60
CA TYR A 117 -10.44 3.52 -24.95
C TYR A 117 -9.41 2.39 -24.71
N LYS A 118 -8.50 2.14 -25.68
CA LYS A 118 -7.39 1.20 -25.45
C LYS A 118 -6.47 1.69 -24.33
N GLN A 119 -6.23 2.99 -24.25
CA GLN A 119 -5.43 3.59 -23.18
C GLN A 119 -6.06 3.35 -21.81
N LEU A 120 -7.39 3.48 -21.65
CA LEU A 120 -8.09 3.18 -20.41
C LEU A 120 -7.85 1.73 -19.95
N LYS A 121 -7.86 0.76 -20.87
CA LYS A 121 -7.56 -0.64 -20.55
C LYS A 121 -6.13 -0.85 -20.10
N VAL A 122 -5.16 -0.22 -20.75
CA VAL A 122 -3.75 -0.33 -20.33
C VAL A 122 -3.51 0.40 -19.00
N ARG A 123 -4.21 1.52 -18.75
CA ARG A 123 -4.18 2.20 -17.45
C ARG A 123 -4.74 1.34 -16.31
N SER A 124 -5.79 0.56 -16.57
CA SER A 124 -6.29 -0.42 -15.59
C SER A 124 -5.21 -1.45 -15.26
N GLN A 125 -4.53 -2.02 -16.26
CA GLN A 125 -3.41 -2.95 -16.05
C GLN A 125 -2.24 -2.30 -15.28
N LEU A 126 -1.94 -1.03 -15.55
CA LEU A 126 -0.96 -0.27 -14.78
C LEU A 126 -1.37 -0.14 -13.32
N THR A 127 -2.64 0.17 -13.05
CA THR A 127 -3.18 0.27 -11.68
C THR A 127 -3.11 -1.08 -10.95
N GLU A 128 -3.36 -2.21 -11.64
CA GLU A 128 -3.19 -3.56 -11.09
C GLU A 128 -1.73 -3.83 -10.68
N LEU A 129 -0.76 -3.41 -11.50
CA LEU A 129 0.67 -3.53 -11.16
C LEU A 129 1.08 -2.63 -9.99
N GLN A 130 0.51 -1.44 -9.88
CA GLN A 130 0.72 -0.54 -8.74
C GLN A 130 0.12 -1.13 -7.45
N ALA A 131 -1.04 -1.76 -7.55
CA ALA A 131 -1.65 -2.48 -6.44
C ALA A 131 -0.78 -3.67 -6.00
N ARG A 132 -0.27 -4.45 -6.96
CA ARG A 132 0.68 -5.54 -6.70
C ARG A 132 1.92 -5.03 -5.96
N GLU A 133 2.55 -3.96 -6.41
CA GLU A 133 3.72 -3.37 -5.74
C GLU A 133 3.39 -2.93 -4.31
N THR A 134 2.22 -2.34 -4.10
CA THR A 134 1.76 -1.97 -2.75
C THR A 134 1.58 -3.19 -1.86
N ILE A 135 1.02 -4.29 -2.38
CA ILE A 135 0.89 -5.56 -1.64
C ILE A 135 2.28 -6.12 -1.31
N GLU A 136 3.21 -6.16 -2.28
CA GLU A 136 4.60 -6.61 -2.09
C GLU A 136 5.31 -5.80 -0.98
N ASN A 137 5.14 -4.46 -0.97
CA ASN A 137 5.67 -3.58 0.06
C ASN A 137 5.02 -3.84 1.43
N THR A 138 3.71 -4.04 1.48
CA THR A 138 2.97 -4.32 2.71
C THR A 138 3.40 -5.66 3.32
N ILE A 139 3.61 -6.70 2.49
CA ILE A 139 4.10 -8.01 2.94
C ILE A 139 5.54 -7.90 3.47
N LEU A 140 6.42 -7.16 2.81
CA LEU A 140 7.76 -6.92 3.32
C LEU A 140 7.74 -6.16 4.66
N GLN A 141 6.90 -5.12 4.78
CA GLN A 141 6.71 -4.39 6.03
C GLN A 141 6.15 -5.29 7.14
N LEU A 142 5.14 -6.10 6.82
CA LEU A 142 4.58 -7.08 7.75
C LEU A 142 5.67 -7.97 8.35
N PHE A 143 6.50 -8.59 7.49
CA PHE A 143 7.55 -9.49 7.96
C PHE A 143 8.68 -8.77 8.68
N THR A 144 9.00 -7.54 8.28
CA THR A 144 9.98 -6.73 9.01
C THR A 144 9.53 -6.52 10.46
N ILE A 145 8.28 -6.16 10.68
CA ILE A 145 7.72 -5.97 12.02
C ILE A 145 7.53 -7.31 12.74
N TYR A 146 7.04 -8.34 12.04
CA TYR A 146 6.84 -9.67 12.59
C TYR A 146 8.14 -10.25 13.15
N TYR A 147 9.23 -10.20 12.38
CA TYR A 147 10.53 -10.69 12.82
C TYR A 147 11.20 -9.79 13.88
N SER A 148 10.88 -8.49 13.91
CA SER A 148 11.25 -7.64 15.04
C SER A 148 10.54 -8.04 16.34
N VAL A 149 9.26 -8.44 16.27
CA VAL A 149 8.54 -9.00 17.43
C VAL A 149 9.19 -10.32 17.87
N ALA A 150 9.47 -11.22 16.92
CA ALA A 150 10.10 -12.51 17.22
C ALA A 150 11.49 -12.34 17.85
N GLU A 151 12.31 -11.42 17.35
CA GLU A 151 13.59 -11.06 17.95
C GLU A 151 13.43 -10.55 19.39
N LEU A 152 12.49 -9.63 19.61
CA LEU A 152 12.24 -9.05 20.92
C LEU A 152 11.66 -10.08 21.92
N GLU A 153 10.90 -11.07 21.47
CA GLU A 153 10.46 -12.20 22.32
C GLU A 153 11.64 -13.05 22.77
N GLU A 154 12.51 -13.47 21.84
CA GLU A 154 13.73 -14.22 22.17
C GLU A 154 14.66 -13.38 23.07
N ASN A 155 14.86 -12.09 22.79
CA ASN A 155 15.69 -11.17 23.57
C ASN A 155 15.12 -10.96 25.00
N THR A 156 13.80 -10.77 25.14
CA THR A 156 13.14 -10.61 26.43
C THR A 156 13.29 -11.87 27.28
N ASN A 157 13.22 -13.06 26.66
CA ASN A 157 13.45 -14.34 27.33
C ASN A 157 14.91 -14.46 27.84
N ALA A 158 15.91 -14.12 27.04
CA ALA A 158 17.32 -14.12 27.43
C ALA A 158 17.61 -13.15 28.58
N ILE A 159 17.08 -11.92 28.50
CA ILE A 159 17.19 -10.91 29.56
C ILE A 159 16.48 -11.38 30.85
N SER A 160 15.32 -12.02 30.74
CA SER A 160 14.59 -12.57 31.89
C SER A 160 15.37 -13.68 32.61
N GLN A 161 16.02 -14.56 31.85
CA GLN A 161 16.91 -15.59 32.42
C GLN A 161 18.12 -14.97 33.09
N THR A 162 18.76 -13.97 32.48
CA THR A 162 19.86 -13.19 33.10
C THR A 162 19.43 -12.53 34.38
N PHE A 163 18.27 -11.89 34.42
CA PHE A 163 17.69 -11.30 35.63
C PHE A 163 17.47 -12.35 36.77
N ALA A 164 16.94 -13.53 36.43
CA ALA A 164 16.75 -14.61 37.41
C ALA A 164 18.08 -15.08 38.00
N ILE A 165 19.12 -15.26 37.18
CA ILE A 165 20.47 -15.63 37.62
C ILE A 165 21.06 -14.54 38.56
N SER A 166 20.87 -13.26 38.23
CA SER A 166 21.35 -12.13 39.03
C SER A 166 20.62 -12.02 40.38
N LYS A 167 19.33 -12.38 40.42
CA LYS A 167 18.55 -12.48 41.64
C LYS A 167 19.10 -13.56 42.58
N ASP A 168 19.38 -14.75 42.06
CA ASP A 168 19.97 -15.85 42.83
C ASP A 168 21.37 -15.48 43.32
N ARG A 169 22.17 -14.77 42.53
CA ARG A 169 23.49 -14.27 42.89
C ARG A 169 23.43 -13.25 44.05
N LEU A 170 22.48 -12.30 43.99
CA LEU A 170 22.28 -11.35 45.09
C LEU A 170 21.93 -12.06 46.39
N THR A 171 20.96 -13.00 46.35
CA THR A 171 20.55 -13.79 47.51
C THR A 171 21.73 -14.52 48.11
N ARG A 172 22.57 -15.17 47.31
CA ARG A 172 23.79 -15.84 47.75
C ARG A 172 24.80 -14.88 48.36
N ALA A 173 25.06 -13.73 47.75
CA ALA A 173 26.01 -12.73 48.23
C ALA A 173 25.57 -12.13 49.56
N GLN A 174 24.28 -11.95 49.80
CA GLN A 174 23.71 -11.54 51.10
C GLN A 174 23.97 -12.58 52.19
N TYR A 175 23.64 -13.86 51.93
CA TYR A 175 23.90 -14.93 52.90
C TYR A 175 25.39 -15.07 53.24
N GLN A 176 26.29 -15.01 52.22
CA GLN A 176 27.74 -15.06 52.47
C GLN A 176 28.24 -13.89 53.32
N PHE A 177 27.67 -12.69 53.13
CA PHE A 177 27.99 -11.53 53.98
C PHE A 177 27.47 -11.75 55.42
N ASP A 178 26.24 -12.17 55.61
CA ASP A 178 25.61 -12.36 56.92
C ASP A 178 26.33 -13.43 57.76
N TYR A 179 26.87 -14.45 57.10
CA TYR A 179 27.68 -15.50 57.73
C TYR A 179 29.19 -15.17 57.83
N GLY A 180 29.59 -13.91 57.44
CA GLY A 180 30.98 -13.46 57.54
C GLY A 180 31.95 -14.10 56.49
N GLN A 181 31.41 -14.72 55.44
CA GLN A 181 32.17 -15.40 54.39
C GLN A 181 32.50 -14.48 53.22
N SER A 182 31.91 -13.28 53.13
CA SER A 182 32.12 -12.32 52.05
C SER A 182 32.05 -10.88 52.54
N THR A 183 32.47 -9.92 51.71
CA THR A 183 32.48 -8.49 52.02
C THR A 183 31.13 -7.84 51.67
N LYS A 184 30.76 -6.75 52.37
CA LYS A 184 29.59 -5.93 52.03
C LYS A 184 29.65 -5.42 50.60
N LEU A 185 30.85 -5.17 50.05
CA LEU A 185 31.05 -4.73 48.67
C LEU A 185 30.53 -5.75 47.65
N ALA A 186 30.72 -7.06 47.90
CA ALA A 186 30.22 -8.11 47.04
C ALA A 186 28.69 -8.13 46.93
N SER A 187 28.00 -7.90 48.06
CA SER A 187 26.54 -7.77 48.12
C SER A 187 26.05 -6.51 47.39
N LEU A 188 26.70 -5.36 47.58
CA LEU A 188 26.36 -4.11 46.92
C LEU A 188 26.54 -4.20 45.38
N ASN A 189 27.61 -4.84 44.91
CA ASN A 189 27.83 -5.06 43.49
C ASN A 189 26.70 -5.94 42.88
N ALA A 190 26.31 -7.00 43.59
CA ALA A 190 25.21 -7.86 43.15
C ALA A 190 23.86 -7.11 43.10
N GLU A 191 23.65 -6.18 44.04
CA GLU A 191 22.44 -5.31 44.09
C GLU A 191 22.40 -4.32 42.91
N VAL A 192 23.54 -3.71 42.55
CA VAL A 192 23.63 -2.86 41.33
C VAL A 192 23.35 -3.66 40.09
N ASP A 193 23.91 -4.88 39.96
CA ASP A 193 23.73 -5.72 38.78
C ASP A 193 22.26 -6.14 38.58
N ILE A 194 21.54 -6.57 39.65
CA ILE A 194 20.14 -6.95 39.54
C ILE A 194 19.25 -5.74 39.22
N ASN A 195 19.56 -4.55 39.71
CA ASN A 195 18.82 -3.32 39.39
C ASN A 195 18.99 -2.99 37.91
N ASN A 196 20.20 -3.09 37.36
CA ASN A 196 20.47 -2.90 35.94
C ASN A 196 19.72 -3.93 35.04
N ASP A 197 19.77 -5.20 35.44
CA ASP A 197 19.07 -6.28 34.70
C ASP A 197 17.54 -6.13 34.80
N SER A 198 17.02 -5.63 35.94
CA SER A 198 15.61 -5.31 36.11
C SER A 198 15.16 -4.19 35.15
N ILE A 199 15.94 -3.12 35.06
CA ILE A 199 15.68 -2.01 34.11
C ILE A 199 15.71 -2.51 32.67
N ALA A 200 16.71 -3.32 32.33
CA ALA A 200 16.81 -3.92 30.99
C ALA A 200 15.58 -4.77 30.64
N LEU A 201 15.12 -5.60 31.57
CA LEU A 201 13.91 -6.42 31.40
C LEU A 201 12.65 -5.58 31.25
N MET A 202 12.49 -4.52 32.04
CA MET A 202 11.35 -3.61 31.95
C MET A 202 11.31 -2.91 30.58
N ASN A 203 12.46 -2.42 30.11
CA ASN A 203 12.57 -1.77 28.79
C ASN A 203 12.28 -2.74 27.66
N SER A 204 12.83 -3.97 27.70
CA SER A 204 12.60 -5.00 26.69
C SER A 204 11.11 -5.38 26.59
N LYS A 205 10.44 -5.58 27.73
CA LYS A 205 8.99 -5.85 27.77
C LYS A 205 8.17 -4.70 27.19
N GLN A 206 8.55 -3.45 27.48
CA GLN A 206 7.86 -2.29 26.92
C GLN A 206 8.05 -2.18 25.41
N GLN A 207 9.26 -2.43 24.91
CA GLN A 207 9.54 -2.45 23.46
C GLN A 207 8.74 -3.55 22.76
N LEU A 208 8.75 -4.77 23.32
CA LEU A 208 7.97 -5.89 22.79
C LEU A 208 6.48 -5.53 22.66
N LYS A 209 5.91 -4.92 23.70
CA LYS A 209 4.51 -4.47 23.66
C LYS A 209 4.25 -3.44 22.57
N ASN A 210 5.17 -2.51 22.34
CA ASN A 210 5.04 -1.51 21.28
C ASN A 210 5.07 -2.18 19.91
N PHE A 211 6.04 -3.05 19.62
CA PHE A 211 6.13 -3.76 18.34
C PHE A 211 4.96 -4.71 18.09
N LYS A 212 4.39 -5.36 19.13
CA LYS A 212 3.14 -6.12 19.00
C LYS A 212 1.96 -5.24 18.54
N ARG A 213 1.89 -4.00 19.03
CA ARG A 213 0.87 -3.03 18.56
C ARG A 213 1.11 -2.59 17.12
N ASP A 214 2.37 -2.35 16.75
CA ASP A 214 2.73 -2.01 15.36
C ASP A 214 2.40 -3.16 14.41
N LEU A 215 2.67 -4.41 14.81
CA LEU A 215 2.28 -5.59 14.05
C LEU A 215 0.76 -5.67 13.90
N ASN A 216 0.01 -5.50 14.98
CA ASN A 216 -1.45 -5.53 14.95
C ASN A 216 -2.03 -4.43 14.04
N LEU A 217 -1.41 -3.25 14.00
CA LEU A 217 -1.80 -2.18 13.07
C LEU A 217 -1.67 -2.62 11.61
N VAL A 218 -0.56 -3.28 11.24
CA VAL A 218 -0.35 -3.80 9.87
C VAL A 218 -1.34 -4.90 9.54
N LEU A 219 -1.74 -5.71 10.53
CA LEU A 219 -2.77 -6.75 10.40
C LEU A 219 -4.21 -6.19 10.36
N GLY A 220 -4.39 -4.86 10.39
CA GLY A 220 -5.72 -4.22 10.40
C GLY A 220 -6.39 -4.18 11.76
N ASN A 221 -5.63 -4.28 12.85
CA ASN A 221 -6.08 -4.23 14.24
C ASN A 221 -7.08 -5.37 14.59
N THR A 222 -6.75 -6.58 14.16
CA THR A 222 -7.62 -7.76 14.27
C THR A 222 -7.33 -8.65 15.48
N LEU A 223 -6.16 -8.46 16.13
CA LEU A 223 -5.70 -9.28 17.25
C LEU A 223 -5.89 -8.57 18.58
N ASN A 224 -6.04 -9.37 19.65
CA ASN A 224 -5.89 -8.88 21.01
C ASN A 224 -4.42 -8.51 21.30
N GLU A 225 -4.13 -7.73 22.35
CA GLU A 225 -2.76 -7.31 22.68
C GLU A 225 -1.85 -8.48 23.13
N ASP A 226 -2.41 -9.61 23.59
CA ASP A 226 -1.69 -10.76 24.13
C ASP A 226 -1.67 -11.92 23.11
N PHE A 227 -0.77 -11.84 22.14
CA PHE A 227 -0.44 -12.93 21.22
C PHE A 227 1.07 -13.15 21.20
N ASP A 228 1.51 -14.36 20.89
CA ASP A 228 2.91 -14.68 20.63
C ASP A 228 3.11 -14.97 19.16
N VAL A 229 4.35 -14.77 18.66
CA VAL A 229 4.71 -15.07 17.28
C VAL A 229 5.55 -16.34 17.20
N ASP A 230 5.48 -17.03 16.05
CA ASP A 230 6.39 -18.14 15.82
C ASP A 230 7.81 -17.60 15.57
N THR A 231 8.74 -18.00 16.45
CA THR A 231 10.15 -17.59 16.39
C THR A 231 11.01 -18.54 15.52
N GLN A 232 10.45 -19.65 15.03
CA GLN A 232 11.17 -20.56 14.15
C GLN A 232 11.22 -19.96 12.74
N ILE A 233 12.39 -19.97 12.16
CA ILE A 233 12.58 -19.53 10.78
C ILE A 233 13.25 -20.62 9.96
N SER A 234 12.87 -20.70 8.70
CA SER A 234 13.55 -21.46 7.67
C SER A 234 14.03 -20.52 6.56
N PHE A 235 15.23 -20.74 6.07
CA PHE A 235 15.73 -20.04 4.89
C PHE A 235 15.33 -20.81 3.64
N SER A 236 14.85 -20.11 2.62
CA SER A 236 14.51 -20.72 1.35
C SER A 236 15.77 -21.22 0.65
N ASN A 237 15.70 -22.38 0.00
CA ASN A 237 16.74 -22.78 -0.95
C ASN A 237 16.66 -21.82 -2.14
N LEU A 238 17.42 -20.74 -2.08
CA LEU A 238 17.45 -19.77 -3.16
C LEU A 238 17.97 -20.40 -4.43
N MET A 239 17.34 -20.03 -5.53
CA MET A 239 17.80 -20.35 -6.88
C MET A 239 19.22 -19.85 -7.12
N ASN A 240 19.85 -20.34 -8.18
CA ASN A 240 21.09 -19.75 -8.67
C ASN A 240 20.90 -18.23 -8.90
N LYS A 241 21.93 -17.44 -8.56
CA LYS A 241 21.95 -15.97 -8.71
C LYS A 241 21.48 -15.51 -10.08
N ASP A 242 21.99 -16.16 -11.15
CA ASP A 242 21.66 -15.78 -12.53
C ASP A 242 20.19 -16.06 -12.86
N GLU A 243 19.64 -17.17 -12.37
CA GLU A 243 18.22 -17.49 -12.56
C GLU A 243 17.32 -16.49 -11.85
N LEU A 244 17.67 -16.09 -10.62
CA LEU A 244 16.93 -15.09 -9.86
C LEU A 244 17.01 -13.71 -10.51
N LEU A 245 18.17 -13.33 -11.08
CA LEU A 245 18.33 -12.09 -11.84
C LEU A 245 17.46 -12.08 -13.10
N GLN A 246 17.34 -13.20 -13.81
CA GLN A 246 16.43 -13.30 -14.95
C GLN A 246 14.97 -13.12 -14.52
N LYS A 247 14.58 -13.73 -13.41
CA LYS A 247 13.24 -13.52 -12.84
C LYS A 247 13.01 -12.06 -12.45
N THR A 248 14.01 -11.40 -11.87
CA THR A 248 13.95 -9.97 -11.51
C THR A 248 13.59 -9.12 -12.73
N LYS A 249 14.23 -9.35 -13.87
CA LYS A 249 13.94 -8.63 -15.13
C LYS A 249 12.55 -8.92 -15.70
N LEU A 250 11.95 -10.07 -15.39
CA LEU A 250 10.64 -10.45 -15.90
C LEU A 250 9.49 -10.04 -14.98
N TYR A 251 9.68 -10.15 -13.68
CA TYR A 251 8.59 -10.09 -12.70
C TYR A 251 8.64 -8.87 -11.77
N ASN A 252 9.70 -8.03 -11.85
CA ASN A 252 9.75 -6.81 -11.04
C ASN A 252 8.59 -5.88 -11.39
N SER A 253 7.75 -5.59 -10.41
CA SER A 253 6.51 -4.81 -10.58
C SER A 253 6.75 -3.40 -11.11
N ALA A 254 7.83 -2.73 -10.67
CA ALA A 254 8.16 -1.37 -11.12
C ALA A 254 8.63 -1.34 -12.57
N LEU A 255 9.38 -2.35 -13.03
CA LEU A 255 9.80 -2.47 -14.43
C LEU A 255 8.58 -2.72 -15.34
N GLN A 256 7.66 -3.59 -14.92
CA GLN A 256 6.42 -3.83 -15.66
C GLN A 256 5.53 -2.57 -15.75
N GLN A 257 5.51 -1.74 -14.70
CA GLN A 257 4.80 -0.44 -14.72
C GLN A 257 5.41 0.52 -15.75
N LEU A 258 6.74 0.57 -15.88
CA LEU A 258 7.39 1.38 -16.92
C LEU A 258 7.01 0.89 -18.33
N ASP A 259 6.94 -0.42 -18.56
CA ASP A 259 6.48 -0.98 -19.82
C ASP A 259 5.04 -0.57 -20.14
N LYS A 260 4.14 -0.57 -19.16
CA LYS A 260 2.76 -0.09 -19.33
C LYS A 260 2.70 1.41 -19.60
N ASN A 261 3.55 2.22 -18.99
CA ASN A 261 3.64 3.66 -19.25
C ASN A 261 4.11 3.94 -20.70
N ILE A 262 5.07 3.16 -21.23
CA ILE A 262 5.50 3.24 -22.63
C ILE A 262 4.35 2.83 -23.56
N GLU A 263 3.62 1.76 -23.24
CA GLU A 263 2.45 1.30 -24.01
C GLU A 263 1.35 2.38 -24.07
N ILE A 264 1.03 3.00 -22.92
CA ILE A 264 0.09 4.13 -22.81
C ILE A 264 0.53 5.29 -23.70
N ASN A 265 1.81 5.68 -23.62
CA ASN A 265 2.31 6.80 -24.42
C ASN A 265 2.30 6.49 -25.94
N ASN A 266 2.54 5.26 -26.33
CA ASN A 266 2.39 4.82 -27.72
C ASN A 266 0.94 4.92 -28.23
N LEU A 267 -0.04 4.69 -27.34
CA LEU A 267 -1.47 4.90 -27.66
C LEU A 267 -1.79 6.40 -27.72
N ILE A 268 -1.20 7.23 -26.85
CA ILE A 268 -1.31 8.71 -26.91
C ILE A 268 -0.81 9.22 -28.26
N ILE A 269 0.36 8.77 -28.76
CA ILE A 269 0.86 9.16 -30.08
C ILE A 269 -0.16 8.85 -31.19
N LYS A 270 -0.85 7.70 -31.08
CA LYS A 270 -1.87 7.30 -32.07
C LYS A 270 -3.14 8.14 -31.93
N SER A 271 -3.56 8.44 -30.71
CA SER A 271 -4.71 9.32 -30.43
C SER A 271 -4.43 10.75 -30.93
N GLU A 272 -3.26 11.33 -30.63
CA GLU A 272 -2.91 12.67 -31.12
C GLU A 272 -2.86 12.77 -32.64
N LYS A 273 -2.48 11.70 -33.35
CA LYS A 273 -2.53 11.66 -34.80
C LYS A 273 -3.96 11.70 -35.37
N SER A 274 -4.99 11.38 -34.59
CA SER A 274 -6.38 11.48 -35.03
C SER A 274 -6.78 12.92 -35.42
N GLY A 275 -6.10 13.93 -34.80
CA GLY A 275 -6.29 15.34 -35.12
C GLY A 275 -5.97 15.72 -36.57
N TYR A 276 -5.28 14.87 -37.37
CA TYR A 276 -5.08 15.07 -38.79
C TYR A 276 -6.29 14.65 -39.65
N LEU A 277 -7.24 13.93 -39.06
CA LEU A 277 -8.39 13.35 -39.78
C LEU A 277 -9.67 14.15 -39.43
N PRO A 278 -10.68 14.11 -40.34
CA PRO A 278 -11.95 14.77 -40.07
C PRO A 278 -12.73 14.10 -38.93
N THR A 279 -13.64 14.87 -38.31
CA THR A 279 -14.66 14.36 -37.41
C THR A 279 -16.03 14.39 -38.08
N VAL A 280 -16.83 13.34 -37.88
CA VAL A 280 -18.21 13.25 -38.37
C VAL A 280 -19.15 13.07 -37.17
N GLY A 281 -20.07 13.99 -37.02
CA GLY A 281 -21.06 13.98 -35.95
C GLY A 281 -22.49 13.85 -36.50
N LEU A 282 -23.33 13.13 -35.76
CA LEU A 282 -24.78 13.10 -35.90
C LEU A 282 -25.40 13.89 -34.76
N THR A 283 -26.28 14.84 -35.08
CA THR A 283 -27.05 15.60 -34.14
C THR A 283 -28.54 15.40 -34.39
N GLY A 284 -29.31 15.35 -33.32
CA GLY A 284 -30.77 15.34 -33.36
C GLY A 284 -31.33 16.19 -32.26
N SER A 285 -32.40 16.92 -32.51
CA SER A 285 -33.05 17.71 -31.46
C SER A 285 -34.58 17.67 -31.67
N TYR A 286 -35.33 17.51 -30.56
CA TYR A 286 -36.73 17.81 -30.53
C TYR A 286 -36.93 18.97 -29.55
N GLY A 287 -37.47 20.08 -30.07
CA GLY A 287 -37.65 21.31 -29.29
C GLY A 287 -39.09 21.82 -29.30
N TRP A 288 -39.44 22.47 -28.21
CA TRP A 288 -40.63 23.28 -28.04
C TRP A 288 -40.24 24.69 -27.61
N ASN A 289 -40.78 25.71 -28.29
CA ASN A 289 -40.54 27.10 -27.97
C ASN A 289 -41.85 27.86 -27.95
N GLU A 290 -42.04 28.73 -26.97
CA GLU A 290 -43.12 29.70 -26.87
C GLU A 290 -42.53 31.09 -26.65
N THR A 291 -42.95 32.04 -27.49
CA THR A 291 -42.59 33.45 -27.36
C THR A 291 -43.89 34.27 -27.26
N SER A 292 -43.99 35.09 -26.23
CA SER A 292 -45.05 36.07 -26.05
C SER A 292 -44.42 37.46 -26.00
N ASN A 293 -44.99 38.39 -26.76
CA ASN A 293 -44.52 39.76 -26.89
C ASN A 293 -45.70 40.72 -26.89
N ASN A 294 -45.61 41.83 -26.14
CA ASN A 294 -46.66 42.83 -26.07
C ASN A 294 -46.29 44.14 -26.85
N SER A 295 -45.21 44.09 -27.64
CA SER A 295 -44.75 45.24 -28.42
C SER A 295 -45.74 45.62 -29.51
N PRO A 296 -46.14 46.87 -29.64
CA PRO A 296 -46.98 47.36 -30.74
C PRO A 296 -46.27 47.29 -32.12
N LEU A 297 -44.96 47.02 -32.12
CA LEU A 297 -44.16 46.81 -33.31
C LEU A 297 -44.13 45.32 -33.77
N ALA A 298 -44.63 44.41 -32.92
CA ALA A 298 -44.63 42.99 -33.25
C ALA A 298 -45.78 42.60 -34.15
N PHE A 299 -45.47 41.88 -35.23
CA PHE A 299 -46.50 41.27 -36.12
C PHE A 299 -47.18 40.08 -35.49
N VAL A 300 -46.48 39.36 -34.62
CA VAL A 300 -46.99 38.18 -33.91
C VAL A 300 -46.81 38.37 -32.43
N LEU A 301 -47.89 38.42 -31.68
CA LEU A 301 -47.86 38.64 -30.22
C LEU A 301 -47.58 37.35 -29.45
N GLN A 302 -47.94 36.21 -30.00
CA GLN A 302 -47.62 34.90 -29.39
C GLN A 302 -47.31 33.89 -30.54
N ASN A 303 -46.21 33.19 -30.36
CA ASN A 303 -45.83 32.13 -31.28
C ASN A 303 -45.43 30.90 -30.48
N THR A 304 -46.02 29.77 -30.77
CA THR A 304 -45.67 28.47 -30.20
C THR A 304 -45.21 27.57 -31.35
N SER A 305 -44.04 26.97 -31.23
CA SER A 305 -43.47 26.05 -32.22
C SER A 305 -42.90 24.82 -31.56
N SER A 306 -43.11 23.67 -32.17
CA SER A 306 -42.42 22.42 -31.78
C SER A 306 -42.01 21.66 -33.03
N GLY A 307 -40.92 20.96 -32.94
CA GLY A 307 -40.43 20.24 -34.11
C GLY A 307 -39.19 19.40 -33.85
N PHE A 308 -38.94 18.51 -34.77
CA PHE A 308 -37.69 17.70 -34.86
C PHE A 308 -36.72 18.33 -35.86
N SER A 309 -35.46 18.35 -35.46
CA SER A 309 -34.34 18.68 -36.39
C SER A 309 -33.25 17.64 -36.24
N GLY A 310 -32.58 17.34 -37.32
CA GLY A 310 -31.43 16.41 -37.32
C GLY A 310 -30.46 16.75 -38.41
N GLY A 311 -29.19 16.44 -38.21
CA GLY A 311 -28.15 16.74 -39.16
C GLY A 311 -26.90 15.91 -38.98
N LEU A 312 -26.18 15.76 -40.08
CA LEU A 312 -24.81 15.25 -40.13
C LEU A 312 -23.88 16.45 -40.30
N ASN A 313 -22.85 16.53 -39.47
CA ASN A 313 -21.81 17.54 -39.60
C ASN A 313 -20.46 16.88 -39.79
N LEU A 314 -19.68 17.35 -40.74
CA LEU A 314 -18.29 16.99 -40.96
C LEU A 314 -17.45 18.25 -40.65
N ARG A 315 -16.50 18.08 -39.75
CA ARG A 315 -15.49 19.11 -39.43
C ARG A 315 -14.11 18.56 -39.73
N TRP A 316 -13.32 19.29 -40.49
CA TRP A 316 -11.95 18.95 -40.78
C TRP A 316 -11.09 20.21 -40.65
N ASP A 317 -10.23 20.24 -39.70
CA ASP A 317 -9.30 21.35 -39.48
C ASP A 317 -8.11 21.14 -40.46
N LEU A 318 -8.20 21.71 -41.64
CA LEU A 318 -7.16 21.60 -42.71
C LEU A 318 -5.84 22.24 -42.26
N PHE A 319 -5.90 23.23 -41.38
CA PHE A 319 -4.77 23.87 -40.75
C PHE A 319 -5.18 24.39 -39.38
N ASP A 320 -4.53 23.88 -38.34
CA ASP A 320 -4.79 24.17 -36.90
C ASP A 320 -3.69 25.05 -36.27
N GLY A 321 -2.93 25.80 -37.09
CA GLY A 321 -1.79 26.60 -36.61
C GLY A 321 -0.58 25.75 -36.18
N GLY A 322 -0.52 24.46 -36.53
CA GLY A 322 0.56 23.54 -36.17
C GLY A 322 0.39 22.86 -34.81
N SER A 323 -0.78 23.03 -34.18
CA SER A 323 -1.08 22.47 -32.85
C SER A 323 -0.95 20.94 -32.85
N THR A 324 -1.62 20.23 -33.78
CA THR A 324 -1.54 18.77 -33.89
C THR A 324 -0.13 18.27 -34.16
N LEU A 325 0.63 18.95 -35.04
CA LEU A 325 2.04 18.63 -35.26
C LEU A 325 2.87 18.68 -34.00
N THR A 326 2.68 19.76 -33.21
CA THR A 326 3.39 19.95 -31.95
C THR A 326 3.02 18.90 -30.91
N ARG A 327 1.72 18.57 -30.74
CA ARG A 327 1.27 17.50 -29.83
C ARG A 327 1.86 16.15 -30.18
N VAL A 328 1.82 15.76 -31.44
CA VAL A 328 2.43 14.49 -31.93
C VAL A 328 3.94 14.47 -31.70
N LYS A 329 4.64 15.61 -31.96
CA LYS A 329 6.07 15.70 -31.70
C LYS A 329 6.40 15.55 -30.22
N ASN A 330 5.66 16.24 -29.35
CA ASN A 330 5.85 16.14 -27.90
C ASN A 330 5.56 14.73 -27.37
N ALA A 331 4.49 14.07 -27.86
CA ALA A 331 4.19 12.69 -27.48
C ALA A 331 5.31 11.71 -27.90
N LYS A 332 5.97 11.92 -29.04
CA LYS A 332 7.13 11.13 -29.45
C LYS A 332 8.34 11.36 -28.55
N LEU A 333 8.63 12.63 -28.20
CA LEU A 333 9.72 12.95 -27.28
C LEU A 333 9.46 12.37 -25.88
N ASN A 334 8.21 12.36 -25.43
CA ASN A 334 7.84 11.66 -24.19
C ASN A 334 8.09 10.15 -24.26
N SER A 335 7.85 9.50 -25.43
CA SER A 335 8.16 8.09 -25.62
C SER A 335 9.67 7.84 -25.53
N GLU A 336 10.47 8.72 -26.13
CA GLU A 336 11.93 8.65 -26.03
C GLU A 336 12.42 8.80 -24.59
N ALA A 337 11.90 9.79 -23.86
CA ALA A 337 12.22 10.01 -22.43
C ALA A 337 11.87 8.78 -21.58
N LEU A 338 10.69 8.15 -21.79
CA LEU A 338 10.30 6.92 -21.08
C LEU A 338 11.22 5.74 -21.40
N ASN A 339 11.72 5.61 -22.62
CA ASN A 339 12.67 4.56 -22.98
C ASN A 339 14.02 4.78 -22.28
N ILE A 340 14.53 6.02 -22.26
CA ILE A 340 15.76 6.38 -21.50
C ILE A 340 15.58 6.06 -20.02
N GLN A 341 14.44 6.41 -19.43
CA GLN A 341 14.12 6.08 -18.05
C GLN A 341 14.09 4.56 -17.80
N LYS A 342 13.56 3.78 -18.75
CA LYS A 342 13.57 2.32 -18.65
C LYS A 342 14.99 1.76 -18.70
N GLU A 343 15.84 2.26 -19.59
CA GLU A 343 17.24 1.84 -19.66
C GLU A 343 17.99 2.14 -18.36
N GLU A 344 17.85 3.34 -17.81
CA GLU A 344 18.42 3.71 -16.50
C GLU A 344 17.87 2.82 -15.38
N PHE A 345 16.57 2.54 -15.39
CA PHE A 345 15.94 1.69 -14.37
C PHE A 345 16.49 0.26 -14.41
N ILE A 346 16.70 -0.31 -15.60
CA ILE A 346 17.27 -1.66 -15.74
C ILE A 346 18.68 -1.74 -15.12
N VAL A 347 19.54 -0.75 -15.39
CA VAL A 347 20.90 -0.68 -14.81
C VAL A 347 20.83 -0.54 -13.28
N THR A 348 19.92 0.31 -12.79
CA THR A 348 19.67 0.50 -11.37
C THR A 348 19.18 -0.79 -10.71
N LEU A 349 18.23 -1.47 -11.32
CA LEU A 349 17.64 -2.73 -10.84
C LEU A 349 18.71 -3.84 -10.75
N GLU A 350 19.60 -3.95 -11.74
CA GLU A 350 20.72 -4.90 -11.70
C GLU A 350 21.70 -4.59 -10.55
N ARG A 351 22.02 -3.32 -10.34
CA ARG A 351 22.83 -2.90 -9.20
C ARG A 351 22.14 -3.27 -7.87
N ASP A 352 20.88 -2.92 -7.72
CA ASP A 352 20.14 -3.13 -6.48
C ASP A 352 19.94 -4.62 -6.19
N PHE A 353 19.72 -5.43 -7.22
CA PHE A 353 19.68 -6.88 -7.09
C PHE A 353 21.05 -7.44 -6.62
N ASN A 354 22.17 -7.03 -7.22
CA ASN A 354 23.48 -7.48 -6.82
C ASN A 354 23.80 -7.09 -5.36
N ASN A 355 23.48 -5.86 -4.98
CA ASN A 355 23.66 -5.39 -3.61
C ASN A 355 22.81 -6.20 -2.61
N ALA A 356 21.55 -6.47 -2.92
CA ALA A 356 20.66 -7.26 -2.07
C ALA A 356 21.10 -8.73 -1.97
N TRP A 357 21.61 -9.31 -3.08
CA TRP A 357 22.18 -10.65 -3.06
C TRP A 357 23.39 -10.74 -2.15
N ASP A 358 24.34 -9.83 -2.29
CA ASP A 358 25.58 -9.82 -1.52
C ASP A 358 25.28 -9.52 -0.03
N ASP A 359 24.33 -8.62 0.27
CA ASP A 359 23.88 -8.36 1.65
C ASP A 359 23.26 -9.60 2.29
N TYR A 360 22.38 -10.31 1.57
CA TYR A 360 21.81 -11.56 2.06
C TYR A 360 22.89 -12.61 2.37
N GLN A 361 23.82 -12.83 1.44
CA GLN A 361 24.90 -13.82 1.64
C GLN A 361 25.78 -13.44 2.85
N ASN A 362 26.10 -12.17 2.99
CA ASN A 362 26.88 -11.67 4.12
C ASN A 362 26.15 -11.88 5.46
N LYS A 363 24.88 -11.47 5.55
CA LYS A 363 24.06 -11.61 6.77
C LYS A 363 23.86 -13.08 7.16
N LEU A 364 23.62 -13.95 6.18
CA LEU A 364 23.51 -15.38 6.41
C LEU A 364 24.81 -15.99 6.95
N ASN A 365 25.96 -15.55 6.46
CA ASN A 365 27.27 -15.98 6.97
C ASN A 365 27.52 -15.44 8.39
N ILE A 366 27.16 -14.19 8.67
CA ILE A 366 27.23 -13.62 10.02
C ILE A 366 26.36 -14.44 10.98
N PHE A 367 25.13 -14.77 10.59
CA PHE A 367 24.24 -15.60 11.42
C PHE A 367 24.87 -16.95 11.74
N ARG A 368 25.45 -17.66 10.75
CA ARG A 368 26.16 -18.94 10.97
C ARG A 368 27.32 -18.80 11.95
N LEU A 369 28.11 -17.72 11.86
CA LEU A 369 29.20 -17.45 12.80
C LEU A 369 28.68 -17.18 14.21
N GLN A 370 27.55 -16.46 14.34
CA GLN A 370 26.93 -16.21 15.64
C GLN A 370 26.35 -17.48 16.28
N GLU A 371 25.87 -18.43 15.49
CA GLU A 371 25.47 -19.75 16.00
C GLU A 371 26.64 -20.56 16.58
N GLU A 372 27.84 -20.43 16.05
CA GLU A 372 29.05 -21.03 16.66
C GLU A 372 29.53 -20.24 17.88
N ASN A 373 29.43 -18.91 17.83
CA ASN A 373 29.81 -18.04 18.95
C ASN A 373 28.94 -18.29 20.20
N ILE A 374 27.61 -18.47 20.05
CA ILE A 374 26.74 -18.76 21.17
C ILE A 374 27.07 -20.10 21.84
N LYS A 375 27.43 -21.15 21.10
CA LYS A 375 27.87 -22.44 21.65
C LYS A 375 29.11 -22.29 22.52
N THR A 376 30.07 -21.47 22.08
CA THR A 376 31.30 -21.18 22.81
C THR A 376 30.99 -20.37 24.07
N SER A 377 30.15 -19.35 23.98
CA SER A 377 29.75 -18.50 25.10
C SER A 377 28.95 -19.27 26.15
N GLN A 378 28.06 -20.17 25.75
CA GLN A 378 27.31 -21.05 26.63
C GLN A 378 28.25 -21.98 27.39
N ASN A 379 29.17 -22.67 26.72
CA ASN A 379 30.16 -23.53 27.35
C ASN A 379 31.05 -22.77 28.36
N ASN A 380 31.43 -21.54 28.03
CA ASN A 380 32.21 -20.68 28.94
C ASN A 380 31.39 -20.32 30.19
N PHE A 381 30.14 -19.90 30.00
CA PHE A 381 29.24 -19.58 31.10
C PHE A 381 29.01 -20.79 32.02
N ASP A 382 28.66 -21.97 31.48
CA ASP A 382 28.39 -23.18 32.25
C ASP A 382 29.58 -23.59 33.11
N ARG A 383 30.80 -23.58 32.55
CA ARG A 383 32.03 -23.88 33.30
C ARG A 383 32.33 -22.85 34.35
N THR A 384 32.12 -21.56 34.08
CA THR A 384 32.34 -20.50 35.04
C THR A 384 31.29 -20.56 36.18
N GLN A 385 30.04 -20.91 35.86
CA GLN A 385 28.98 -21.11 36.82
C GLN A 385 29.32 -22.25 37.79
N GLU A 386 29.80 -23.39 37.31
CA GLU A 386 30.22 -24.53 38.14
C GLU A 386 31.40 -24.14 39.07
N LYS A 387 32.45 -23.49 38.53
CA LYS A 387 33.54 -22.97 39.34
C LYS A 387 33.08 -21.99 40.40
N PHE A 388 32.13 -21.10 40.06
CA PHE A 388 31.57 -20.14 41.02
C PHE A 388 30.78 -20.83 42.12
N LYS A 389 29.99 -21.88 41.81
CA LYS A 389 29.29 -22.69 42.83
C LYS A 389 30.24 -23.38 43.78
N LEU A 390 31.41 -23.83 43.29
CA LEU A 390 32.47 -24.46 44.09
C LEU A 390 33.40 -23.47 44.81
N GLY A 391 33.19 -22.15 44.66
CA GLY A 391 34.07 -21.12 45.24
C GLY A 391 35.43 -20.98 44.53
N GLN A 392 35.60 -21.55 43.33
CA GLN A 392 36.85 -21.52 42.55
C GLN A 392 36.89 -20.37 41.52
N SER A 393 35.86 -19.57 41.46
CA SER A 393 35.75 -18.34 40.64
C SER A 393 35.14 -17.24 41.47
N ASN A 394 35.49 -16.00 41.18
CA ASN A 394 34.92 -14.83 41.86
C ASN A 394 33.64 -14.30 41.19
N SER A 395 32.90 -13.43 41.88
CA SER A 395 31.64 -12.88 41.38
C SER A 395 31.79 -12.02 40.13
N ILE A 396 32.96 -11.41 39.90
CA ILE A 396 33.23 -10.56 38.72
C ILE A 396 33.42 -11.44 37.48
N GLU A 397 34.21 -12.51 37.59
CA GLU A 397 34.38 -13.48 36.49
C GLU A 397 33.06 -14.14 36.09
N PHE A 398 32.24 -14.50 37.07
CA PHE A 398 30.93 -15.06 36.81
C PHE A 398 30.00 -14.05 36.10
N ARG A 399 29.97 -12.80 36.56
CA ARG A 399 29.19 -11.72 35.93
C ARG A 399 29.68 -11.49 34.50
N GLN A 400 30.98 -11.48 34.24
CA GLN A 400 31.53 -11.31 32.92
C GLN A 400 31.08 -12.44 31.96
N ALA A 401 31.13 -13.70 32.40
CA ALA A 401 30.67 -14.84 31.61
C ALA A 401 29.16 -14.75 31.33
N GLN A 402 28.35 -14.32 32.33
CA GLN A 402 26.91 -14.09 32.19
C GLN A 402 26.60 -13.02 31.13
N ILE A 403 27.28 -11.86 31.19
CA ILE A 403 27.09 -10.78 30.22
C ILE A 403 27.56 -11.19 28.81
N ASN A 404 28.67 -11.93 28.72
CA ASN A 404 29.16 -12.43 27.42
C ASN A 404 28.15 -13.38 26.78
N LEU A 405 27.52 -14.27 27.55
CA LEU A 405 26.44 -15.15 27.07
C LEU A 405 25.24 -14.34 26.59
N LEU A 406 24.74 -13.42 27.43
CA LEU A 406 23.59 -12.57 27.05
C LEU A 406 23.89 -11.81 25.75
N ASN A 407 25.06 -11.18 25.62
CA ASN A 407 25.43 -10.46 24.39
C ASN A 407 25.50 -11.40 23.19
N ALA A 408 26.01 -12.64 23.35
CA ALA A 408 26.05 -13.64 22.28
C ALA A 408 24.61 -14.06 21.85
N GLU A 409 23.69 -14.20 22.79
CA GLU A 409 22.28 -14.49 22.49
C GLU A 409 21.62 -13.35 21.74
N LEU A 410 21.75 -12.10 22.21
CA LEU A 410 21.15 -10.93 21.58
C LEU A 410 21.70 -10.71 20.15
N THR A 411 23.03 -10.82 19.97
CA THR A 411 23.64 -10.65 18.62
C THR A 411 23.30 -11.79 17.69
N ARG A 412 23.16 -13.04 18.19
CA ARG A 412 22.70 -14.17 17.39
C ARG A 412 21.23 -13.98 16.95
N ASN A 413 20.35 -13.54 17.85
CA ASN A 413 18.96 -13.27 17.53
C ASN A 413 18.85 -12.19 16.46
N GLN A 414 19.53 -11.07 16.63
CA GLN A 414 19.59 -10.01 15.63
C GLN A 414 20.08 -10.54 14.28
N ALA A 415 21.22 -11.25 14.23
CA ALA A 415 21.77 -11.78 12.98
C ALA A 415 20.82 -12.77 12.29
N LYS A 416 20.09 -13.60 13.07
CA LYS A 416 19.08 -14.54 12.59
C LYS A 416 17.99 -13.82 11.82
N TYR A 417 17.38 -12.79 12.40
CA TYR A 417 16.26 -12.07 11.80
C TYR A 417 16.70 -11.08 10.72
N ASP A 418 17.87 -10.45 10.86
CA ASP A 418 18.48 -9.62 9.81
C ASP A 418 18.72 -10.42 8.53
N ALA A 419 19.22 -11.66 8.64
CA ALA A 419 19.41 -12.54 7.49
C ALA A 419 18.07 -12.89 6.83
N LYS A 420 17.00 -13.15 7.61
CA LYS A 420 15.67 -13.45 7.08
C LYS A 420 15.03 -12.25 6.39
N ILE A 421 15.14 -11.07 6.97
CA ILE A 421 14.63 -9.84 6.37
C ILE A 421 15.36 -9.53 5.06
N SER A 422 16.68 -9.72 4.98
CA SER A 422 17.43 -9.50 3.73
C SER A 422 17.08 -10.52 2.65
N GLU A 423 16.77 -11.78 3.01
CA GLU A 423 16.19 -12.75 2.07
C GLU A 423 14.87 -12.24 1.46
N LEU A 424 13.97 -11.72 2.29
CA LEU A 424 12.69 -11.20 1.82
C LEU A 424 12.83 -9.93 0.96
N GLN A 425 13.79 -9.07 1.28
CA GLN A 425 14.13 -7.92 0.44
C GLN A 425 14.62 -8.34 -0.94
N LEU A 426 15.47 -9.35 -1.01
CA LEU A 426 15.94 -9.93 -2.28
C LEU A 426 14.78 -10.54 -3.08
N LEU A 427 13.89 -11.29 -2.42
CA LEU A 427 12.70 -11.88 -3.05
C LEU A 427 11.71 -10.81 -3.54
N LYS A 428 11.57 -9.68 -2.81
CA LYS A 428 10.76 -8.55 -3.27
C LYS A 428 11.34 -7.91 -4.54
N ILE A 429 12.65 -7.66 -4.58
CA ILE A 429 13.32 -7.11 -5.78
C ILE A 429 13.12 -8.05 -6.97
N SER A 430 13.12 -9.36 -6.73
CA SER A 430 12.91 -10.39 -7.75
C SER A 430 11.46 -10.58 -8.18
N GLY A 431 10.50 -9.90 -7.53
CA GLY A 431 9.06 -10.08 -7.77
C GLY A 431 8.50 -11.41 -7.27
N GLU A 432 9.24 -12.12 -6.41
CA GLU A 432 8.92 -13.46 -5.92
C GLU A 432 8.38 -13.48 -4.48
N ILE A 433 8.31 -12.32 -3.79
CA ILE A 433 7.92 -12.26 -2.37
C ILE A 433 6.52 -12.85 -2.10
N LEU A 434 5.59 -12.73 -3.05
CA LEU A 434 4.23 -13.27 -2.92
C LEU A 434 4.15 -14.80 -3.17
N ASN A 435 5.21 -15.42 -3.67
CA ASN A 435 5.29 -16.83 -3.99
C ASN A 435 5.97 -17.66 -2.88
N VAL A 436 6.43 -17.00 -1.81
CA VAL A 436 7.09 -17.64 -0.67
C VAL A 436 6.06 -18.39 0.17
N LYS A 437 6.37 -19.64 0.53
CA LYS A 437 5.68 -20.37 1.59
C LYS A 437 6.48 -20.15 2.87
N PHE A 438 5.84 -19.66 3.88
CA PHE A 438 6.45 -19.28 5.16
C PHE A 438 6.38 -20.41 6.18
#